data_610b2a1c0cb8916dfce63d724a1c1023
#
_entry.id   610b2a1c0cb8916dfce63d724a1c1023
#
_cell.length_a   1.000
_cell.length_b   1.000
_cell.length_c   1.000
_cell.angle_alpha   90.00
_cell.angle_beta   90.00
_cell.angle_gamma   90.00
#
_symmetry.space_group_name_H-M   'P 1'
#
loop_
_entity.id
_entity.type
_entity.pdbx_description
1 polymer ?
#
loop_
_entity_poly.entity_id
_entity_poly.type
_entity_poly.pdbx_seq_one_letter_code
_entity_poly.pdbx_strand_id
1 'polypeptide(L)'
;MGKTVTLTAGHSNTDPGAVNGSDREADLAQDMRNIVAAILRDDYGLTVKTDGEGKGNMPLRDAVKLIRGSDVAIEFHTNAAANKTATGIEALSTPKNKRWCQVLGKAVAKKTGWKLRGEDGFKPDNAGQHSRLAYAQAGGIVFEPFFISNDTDLALFKTTKWGICRAIADAIAMELGATKV
;
A
#
# COMPACT_ATOMS: atom_id res chain seq x y z
N MET A 1 -18.16 -16.56 -7.69
CA MET A 1 -17.71 -16.11 -6.35
C MET A 1 -17.22 -14.67 -6.48
N GLY A 2 -17.56 -13.80 -5.52
CA GLY A 2 -17.10 -12.42 -5.51
C GLY A 2 -15.58 -12.35 -5.33
N LYS A 3 -14.98 -11.29 -5.87
CA LYS A 3 -13.54 -11.02 -5.70
C LYS A 3 -13.24 -10.57 -4.28
N THR A 4 -12.10 -11.02 -3.74
CA THR A 4 -11.65 -10.72 -2.37
C THR A 4 -10.33 -10.00 -2.38
N VAL A 5 -10.26 -8.86 -1.71
CA VAL A 5 -9.06 -8.06 -1.51
C VAL A 5 -8.66 -8.09 -0.04
N THR A 6 -7.37 -8.27 0.27
CA THR A 6 -6.84 -8.06 1.62
C THR A 6 -6.04 -6.76 1.65
N LEU A 7 -6.36 -5.89 2.59
CA LEU A 7 -5.65 -4.64 2.83
C LEU A 7 -5.20 -4.59 4.30
N THR A 8 -3.91 -4.39 4.50
CA THR A 8 -3.30 -4.29 5.83
C THR A 8 -2.46 -3.02 5.94
N ALA A 9 -2.17 -2.60 7.16
CA ALA A 9 -1.32 -1.46 7.44
C ALA A 9 -0.04 -1.93 8.12
N GLY A 10 1.10 -1.51 7.60
CA GLY A 10 2.39 -1.74 8.24
C GLY A 10 2.50 -1.03 9.59
N HIS A 11 3.41 -1.53 10.42
CA HIS A 11 3.65 -1.01 11.77
C HIS A 11 2.45 -1.12 12.72
N SER A 12 2.43 -0.33 13.81
CA SER A 12 1.37 -0.40 14.80
C SER A 12 1.31 0.86 15.67
N ASN A 13 0.36 0.92 16.60
CA ASN A 13 0.28 2.01 17.57
C ASN A 13 1.51 2.07 18.50
N THR A 14 2.19 0.94 18.72
CA THR A 14 3.40 0.83 19.54
C THR A 14 4.70 0.81 18.71
N ASP A 15 4.60 0.60 17.41
CA ASP A 15 5.70 0.68 16.45
C ASP A 15 5.36 1.75 15.40
N PRO A 16 5.88 2.97 15.53
CA PRO A 16 5.49 4.07 14.63
C PRO A 16 5.97 3.90 13.20
N GLY A 17 6.95 3.02 12.94
CA GLY A 17 7.68 3.02 11.66
C GLY A 17 8.53 4.28 11.52
N ALA A 18 8.74 4.73 10.29
CA ALA A 18 9.41 5.99 10.03
C ALA A 18 8.57 7.18 10.54
N VAL A 19 9.27 8.24 10.98
CA VAL A 19 8.63 9.44 11.55
C VAL A 19 9.22 10.68 10.89
N ASN A 20 8.35 11.64 10.54
CA ASN A 20 8.75 12.97 10.11
C ASN A 20 7.89 14.03 10.83
N GLY A 21 8.51 14.77 11.76
CA GLY A 21 7.79 15.68 12.66
C GLY A 21 6.78 14.93 13.53
N SER A 22 5.52 15.26 13.41
CA SER A 22 4.41 14.57 14.09
C SER A 22 3.79 13.44 13.28
N ASP A 23 4.18 13.29 12.00
CA ASP A 23 3.62 12.28 11.12
C ASP A 23 4.34 10.95 11.30
N ARG A 24 3.57 9.88 11.51
CA ARG A 24 4.04 8.51 11.74
C ARG A 24 3.61 7.63 10.57
N GLU A 25 4.50 6.79 10.09
CA GLU A 25 4.20 5.84 9.02
C GLU A 25 2.99 4.97 9.36
N ALA A 26 2.92 4.44 10.58
CA ALA A 26 1.79 3.63 11.04
C ALA A 26 0.43 4.34 10.85
N ASP A 27 0.33 5.63 11.17
CA ASP A 27 -0.91 6.39 11.05
C ASP A 27 -1.28 6.61 9.57
N LEU A 28 -0.29 6.90 8.71
CA LEU A 28 -0.50 7.10 7.28
C LEU A 28 -0.88 5.80 6.57
N ALA A 29 -0.27 4.68 6.97
CA ALA A 29 -0.61 3.36 6.46
C ALA A 29 -2.04 2.94 6.82
N GLN A 30 -2.45 3.18 8.07
CA GLN A 30 -3.83 2.94 8.53
C GLN A 30 -4.85 3.81 7.77
N ASP A 31 -4.53 5.09 7.54
CA ASP A 31 -5.36 5.98 6.75
C ASP A 31 -5.57 5.44 5.32
N MET A 32 -4.49 5.03 4.64
CA MET A 32 -4.56 4.46 3.30
C MET A 32 -5.40 3.18 3.27
N ARG A 33 -5.13 2.23 4.18
CA ARG A 33 -5.92 1.00 4.31
C ARG A 33 -7.41 1.29 4.46
N ASN A 34 -7.76 2.16 5.40
CA ASN A 34 -9.15 2.47 5.71
C ASN A 34 -9.89 3.11 4.54
N ILE A 35 -9.27 4.10 3.88
CA ILE A 35 -9.87 4.81 2.76
C ILE A 35 -10.05 3.87 1.55
N VAL A 36 -9.01 3.11 1.20
CA VAL A 36 -9.09 2.17 0.07
C VAL A 36 -10.11 1.07 0.35
N ALA A 37 -10.16 0.54 1.59
CA ALA A 37 -11.14 -0.48 1.97
C ALA A 37 -12.58 0.03 1.85
N ALA A 38 -12.87 1.25 2.33
CA ALA A 38 -14.18 1.85 2.21
C ALA A 38 -14.60 2.00 0.73
N ILE A 39 -13.71 2.56 -0.11
CA ILE A 39 -14.00 2.74 -1.54
C ILE A 39 -14.28 1.40 -2.23
N LEU A 40 -13.50 0.37 -1.96
CA LEU A 40 -13.68 -0.96 -2.60
C LEU A 40 -14.98 -1.63 -2.16
N ARG A 41 -15.39 -1.46 -0.90
CA ARG A 41 -16.66 -1.97 -0.38
C ARG A 41 -17.86 -1.20 -0.92
N ASP A 42 -17.82 0.13 -0.79
CA ASP A 42 -18.98 0.99 -1.01
C ASP A 42 -19.23 1.24 -2.50
N ASP A 43 -18.18 1.45 -3.31
CA ASP A 43 -18.33 1.78 -4.72
C ASP A 43 -18.28 0.56 -5.65
N TYR A 44 -17.65 -0.54 -5.20
CA TYR A 44 -17.43 -1.71 -6.06
C TYR A 44 -18.01 -3.01 -5.52
N GLY A 45 -18.61 -3.00 -4.32
CA GLY A 45 -19.21 -4.19 -3.72
C GLY A 45 -18.22 -5.34 -3.49
N LEU A 46 -16.91 -5.05 -3.41
CA LEU A 46 -15.89 -6.07 -3.23
C LEU A 46 -15.83 -6.57 -1.79
N THR A 47 -15.52 -7.85 -1.61
CA THR A 47 -15.18 -8.38 -0.29
C THR A 47 -13.80 -7.91 0.12
N VAL A 48 -13.70 -7.13 1.20
CA VAL A 48 -12.42 -6.61 1.69
C VAL A 48 -12.15 -7.10 3.11
N LYS A 49 -11.05 -7.85 3.27
CA LYS A 49 -10.48 -8.21 4.57
C LYS A 49 -9.48 -7.15 4.98
N THR A 50 -9.49 -6.77 6.25
CA THR A 50 -8.52 -5.83 6.84
C THR A 50 -7.93 -6.39 8.13
N ASP A 51 -6.75 -5.95 8.49
CA ASP A 51 -6.09 -6.26 9.76
C ASP A 51 -6.57 -5.39 10.93
N GLY A 52 -7.62 -4.61 10.72
CA GLY A 52 -8.27 -3.77 11.72
C GLY A 52 -9.06 -2.64 11.07
N GLU A 53 -9.74 -1.87 11.90
CA GLU A 53 -10.51 -0.70 11.52
C GLU A 53 -10.00 0.54 12.27
N GLY A 54 -10.10 1.72 11.65
CA GLY A 54 -9.60 2.96 12.25
C GLY A 54 -8.11 2.85 12.58
N LYS A 55 -7.76 3.02 13.85
CA LYS A 55 -6.38 2.89 14.36
C LYS A 55 -6.00 1.47 14.81
N GLY A 56 -6.90 0.51 14.69
CA GLY A 56 -6.60 -0.88 14.99
C GLY A 56 -5.82 -1.54 13.86
N ASN A 57 -4.85 -2.39 14.20
CA ASN A 57 -4.22 -3.32 13.27
C ASN A 57 -3.70 -4.55 14.02
N MET A 58 -3.53 -5.65 13.29
CA MET A 58 -3.01 -6.90 13.82
C MET A 58 -1.48 -6.93 13.77
N PRO A 59 -0.83 -7.72 14.64
CA PRO A 59 0.58 -8.07 14.43
C PRO A 59 0.80 -8.71 13.06
N LEU A 60 1.95 -8.46 12.43
CA LEU A 60 2.31 -8.96 11.10
C LEU A 60 2.02 -10.47 10.91
N ARG A 61 2.36 -11.30 11.91
CA ARG A 61 2.11 -12.76 11.88
C ARG A 61 0.63 -13.13 11.66
N ASP A 62 -0.29 -12.26 12.10
CA ASP A 62 -1.74 -12.49 11.98
C ASP A 62 -2.28 -11.82 10.72
N ALA A 63 -1.79 -10.63 10.37
CA ALA A 63 -2.07 -9.96 9.11
C ALA A 63 -1.73 -10.83 7.89
N VAL A 64 -0.60 -11.54 7.92
CA VAL A 64 -0.17 -12.49 6.88
C VAL A 64 -1.20 -13.61 6.64
N LYS A 65 -1.89 -14.07 7.68
CA LYS A 65 -2.92 -15.12 7.54
C LYS A 65 -4.13 -14.70 6.73
N LEU A 66 -4.42 -13.39 6.69
CA LEU A 66 -5.54 -12.83 5.93
C LEU A 66 -5.34 -12.96 4.41
N ILE A 67 -4.10 -13.08 3.94
CA ILE A 67 -3.75 -13.21 2.51
C ILE A 67 -4.42 -14.43 1.89
N ARG A 68 -4.59 -15.49 2.67
CA ARG A 68 -5.16 -16.75 2.17
C ARG A 68 -6.56 -16.55 1.58
N GLY A 69 -6.73 -16.97 0.32
CA GLY A 69 -8.00 -16.90 -0.38
C GLY A 69 -8.36 -15.51 -0.90
N SER A 70 -7.40 -14.60 -0.97
CA SER A 70 -7.57 -13.29 -1.61
C SER A 70 -7.05 -13.31 -3.05
N ASP A 71 -7.71 -12.56 -3.94
CA ASP A 71 -7.25 -12.34 -5.31
C ASP A 71 -6.02 -11.43 -5.33
N VAL A 72 -5.95 -10.46 -4.40
CA VAL A 72 -4.79 -9.60 -4.16
C VAL A 72 -4.72 -9.22 -2.69
N ALA A 73 -3.50 -9.08 -2.17
CA ALA A 73 -3.25 -8.63 -0.80
C ALA A 73 -2.17 -7.55 -0.79
N ILE A 74 -2.45 -6.42 -0.12
CA ILE A 74 -1.61 -5.23 -0.11
C ILE A 74 -1.42 -4.78 1.34
N GLU A 75 -0.17 -4.62 1.76
CA GLU A 75 0.22 -3.97 3.00
C GLU A 75 0.72 -2.56 2.70
N PHE A 76 0.07 -1.55 3.25
CA PHE A 76 0.45 -0.16 3.06
C PHE A 76 1.59 0.22 3.98
N HIS A 77 2.57 0.90 3.41
CA HIS A 77 3.73 1.48 4.06
C HIS A 77 4.03 2.88 3.51
N THR A 78 5.03 3.53 4.05
CA THR A 78 5.71 4.66 3.45
C THR A 78 7.21 4.39 3.42
N ASN A 79 7.89 4.86 2.38
CA ASN A 79 9.34 4.73 2.31
C ASN A 79 10.04 5.82 3.16
N ALA A 80 11.27 5.55 3.56
CA ALA A 80 12.10 6.53 4.24
C ALA A 80 13.57 6.38 3.83
N ALA A 81 14.29 7.50 3.78
CA ALA A 81 15.71 7.54 3.50
C ALA A 81 16.39 8.63 4.31
N ALA A 82 17.69 8.45 4.59
CA ALA A 82 18.51 9.51 5.18
C ALA A 82 18.58 10.75 4.26
N ASN A 83 18.64 10.53 2.96
CA ASN A 83 18.52 11.60 1.97
C ASN A 83 17.06 12.07 1.88
N LYS A 84 16.80 13.25 2.40
CA LYS A 84 15.47 13.90 2.42
C LYS A 84 14.91 14.25 1.03
N THR A 85 15.73 14.18 -0.03
CA THR A 85 15.28 14.38 -1.41
C THR A 85 14.90 13.09 -2.13
N ALA A 86 15.05 11.93 -1.47
CA ALA A 86 14.59 10.67 -2.01
C ALA A 86 13.06 10.70 -2.20
N THR A 87 12.60 10.28 -3.37
CA THR A 87 11.18 10.31 -3.76
C THR A 87 10.86 9.16 -4.70
N GLY A 88 9.58 8.91 -4.89
CA GLY A 88 9.05 7.95 -5.86
C GLY A 88 8.30 6.80 -5.21
N ILE A 89 7.69 6.00 -6.06
CA ILE A 89 6.76 4.92 -5.72
C ILE A 89 7.46 3.59 -5.88
N GLU A 90 7.34 2.70 -4.90
CA GLU A 90 7.77 1.32 -5.04
C GLU A 90 6.81 0.34 -4.37
N ALA A 91 6.76 -0.85 -4.94
CA ALA A 91 6.03 -1.98 -4.42
C ALA A 91 6.93 -3.21 -4.41
N LEU A 92 7.09 -3.82 -3.24
CA LEU A 92 7.98 -4.95 -3.05
C LEU A 92 7.16 -6.25 -2.95
N SER A 93 7.50 -7.21 -3.78
CA SER A 93 6.87 -8.52 -3.77
C SER A 93 7.73 -9.56 -4.48
N THR A 94 7.26 -10.80 -4.48
CA THR A 94 7.81 -11.84 -5.35
C THR A 94 7.47 -11.56 -6.83
N PRO A 95 8.23 -12.08 -7.80
CA PRO A 95 7.95 -11.87 -9.22
C PRO A 95 6.53 -12.22 -9.66
N LYS A 96 5.85 -13.10 -8.94
CA LYS A 96 4.46 -13.48 -9.20
C LYS A 96 3.49 -12.28 -9.18
N ASN A 97 3.76 -11.30 -8.34
CA ASN A 97 2.92 -10.11 -8.18
C ASN A 97 3.44 -8.88 -8.93
N LYS A 98 4.47 -9.04 -9.79
CA LYS A 98 5.08 -7.92 -10.53
C LYS A 98 4.04 -7.05 -11.25
N ARG A 99 3.09 -7.68 -11.95
CA ARG A 99 2.01 -6.95 -12.65
C ARG A 99 1.18 -6.10 -11.68
N TRP A 100 0.80 -6.64 -10.54
CA TRP A 100 0.06 -5.89 -9.51
C TRP A 100 0.85 -4.70 -8.97
N CYS A 101 2.15 -4.89 -8.68
CA CYS A 101 3.03 -3.81 -8.25
C CYS A 101 3.06 -2.66 -9.27
N GLN A 102 3.18 -3.01 -10.56
CA GLN A 102 3.20 -2.03 -11.64
C GLN A 102 1.84 -1.32 -11.82
N VAL A 103 0.72 -2.03 -11.69
CA VAL A 103 -0.64 -1.45 -11.76
C VAL A 103 -0.83 -0.41 -10.66
N LEU A 104 -0.51 -0.77 -9.41
CA LEU A 104 -0.63 0.13 -8.26
C LEU A 104 0.29 1.36 -8.40
N GLY A 105 1.55 1.13 -8.76
CA GLY A 105 2.52 2.21 -8.94
C GLY A 105 2.09 3.19 -10.03
N LYS A 106 1.65 2.69 -11.19
CA LYS A 106 1.19 3.54 -12.32
C LYS A 106 -0.05 4.35 -11.97
N ALA A 107 -0.98 3.79 -11.19
CA ALA A 107 -2.17 4.52 -10.73
C ALA A 107 -1.79 5.73 -9.86
N VAL A 108 -0.89 5.54 -8.90
CA VAL A 108 -0.40 6.62 -8.05
C VAL A 108 0.44 7.62 -8.85
N ALA A 109 1.34 7.16 -9.72
CA ALA A 109 2.18 8.03 -10.55
C ALA A 109 1.34 8.94 -11.46
N LYS A 110 0.27 8.40 -12.07
CA LYS A 110 -0.68 9.18 -12.88
C LYS A 110 -1.37 10.28 -12.06
N LYS A 111 -1.64 10.02 -10.79
CA LYS A 111 -2.32 10.98 -9.88
C LYS A 111 -1.39 12.06 -9.36
N THR A 112 -0.13 11.72 -9.07
CA THR A 112 0.80 12.56 -8.31
C THR A 112 1.93 13.15 -9.13
N GLY A 113 2.30 12.51 -10.25
CA GLY A 113 3.52 12.81 -11.00
C GLY A 113 4.78 12.21 -10.36
N TRP A 114 4.70 11.47 -9.28
CA TRP A 114 5.86 10.80 -8.67
C TRP A 114 6.45 9.74 -9.59
N LYS A 115 7.76 9.61 -9.53
CA LYS A 115 8.51 8.63 -10.35
C LYS A 115 8.28 7.21 -9.86
N LEU A 116 8.20 6.28 -10.80
CA LEU A 116 8.24 4.84 -10.51
C LEU A 116 9.68 4.41 -10.24
N ARG A 117 9.90 3.67 -9.14
CA ARG A 117 11.21 3.11 -8.78
C ARG A 117 11.29 1.64 -9.22
N GLY A 118 12.50 1.13 -9.34
CA GLY A 118 12.70 -0.25 -9.80
C GLY A 118 12.21 -0.46 -11.23
N GLU A 119 11.52 -1.57 -11.47
CA GLU A 119 10.99 -1.93 -12.79
C GLU A 119 9.52 -1.51 -12.88
N ASP A 120 9.27 -0.28 -13.30
CA ASP A 120 7.93 0.32 -13.39
C ASP A 120 7.15 0.29 -12.04
N GLY A 121 7.84 0.51 -10.93
CA GLY A 121 7.26 0.47 -9.59
C GLY A 121 7.45 -0.87 -8.87
N PHE A 122 7.86 -1.93 -9.56
CA PHE A 122 8.16 -3.22 -8.95
C PHE A 122 9.61 -3.30 -8.46
N LYS A 123 9.79 -3.83 -7.26
CA LYS A 123 11.07 -4.30 -6.72
C LYS A 123 10.92 -5.71 -6.14
N PRO A 124 11.93 -6.57 -6.25
CA PRO A 124 11.89 -7.86 -5.58
C PRO A 124 11.91 -7.66 -4.05
N ASP A 125 11.27 -8.57 -3.32
CA ASP A 125 11.07 -8.55 -1.88
C ASP A 125 12.37 -8.58 -1.03
N ASN A 126 13.52 -8.82 -1.68
CA ASN A 126 14.85 -8.79 -1.09
C ASN A 126 15.70 -7.60 -1.61
N ALA A 127 15.08 -6.59 -2.22
CA ALA A 127 15.80 -5.43 -2.73
C ALA A 127 16.28 -4.51 -1.60
N GLY A 128 17.45 -3.91 -1.77
CA GLY A 128 18.00 -2.94 -0.83
C GLY A 128 18.41 -3.58 0.49
N GLN A 129 17.88 -3.06 1.60
CA GLN A 129 18.18 -3.54 2.95
C GLN A 129 17.28 -4.69 3.41
N HIS A 130 16.32 -5.10 2.59
CA HIS A 130 15.34 -6.11 2.97
C HIS A 130 15.91 -7.52 2.79
N SER A 131 15.73 -8.34 3.82
CA SER A 131 16.03 -9.78 3.79
C SER A 131 14.71 -10.55 3.67
N ARG A 132 14.08 -10.56 2.49
CA ARG A 132 12.81 -11.24 2.23
C ARG A 132 11.67 -10.82 3.17
N LEU A 133 10.82 -9.94 2.70
CA LEU A 133 9.66 -9.45 3.45
C LEU A 133 8.64 -10.57 3.66
N ALA A 134 8.26 -10.84 4.90
CA ALA A 134 7.35 -11.92 5.26
C ALA A 134 5.98 -11.80 4.56
N TYR A 135 5.44 -10.59 4.45
CA TYR A 135 4.19 -10.34 3.77
C TYR A 135 4.27 -10.68 2.27
N ALA A 136 5.38 -10.29 1.61
CA ALA A 136 5.64 -10.60 0.21
C ALA A 136 5.83 -12.10 -0.01
N GLN A 137 6.57 -12.78 0.88
CA GLN A 137 6.78 -14.24 0.82
C GLN A 137 5.47 -15.04 0.99
N ALA A 138 4.52 -14.50 1.75
CA ALA A 138 3.19 -15.08 1.89
C ALA A 138 2.27 -14.84 0.68
N GLY A 139 2.74 -14.10 -0.33
CA GLY A 139 2.00 -13.81 -1.56
C GLY A 139 1.38 -12.43 -1.62
N GLY A 140 1.66 -11.56 -0.65
CA GLY A 140 1.20 -10.18 -0.64
C GLY A 140 2.18 -9.20 -1.31
N ILE A 141 1.83 -7.93 -1.23
CA ILE A 141 2.60 -6.80 -1.78
C ILE A 141 2.81 -5.80 -0.66
N VAL A 142 4.05 -5.41 -0.39
CA VAL A 142 4.38 -4.26 0.45
C VAL A 142 4.41 -3.03 -0.45
N PHE A 143 3.49 -2.10 -0.24
CA PHE A 143 3.29 -0.95 -1.13
C PHE A 143 3.67 0.36 -0.45
N GLU A 144 4.65 1.02 -1.00
CA GLU A 144 5.25 2.28 -0.53
C GLU A 144 5.02 3.39 -1.57
N PRO A 145 3.87 4.09 -1.54
CA PRO A 145 3.49 5.05 -2.58
C PRO A 145 4.32 6.34 -2.57
N PHE A 146 5.00 6.66 -1.46
CA PHE A 146 5.82 7.88 -1.33
C PHE A 146 6.83 7.76 -0.18
N PHE A 147 7.72 8.76 -0.07
CA PHE A 147 8.69 8.87 1.01
C PHE A 147 8.19 9.81 2.12
N ILE A 148 7.90 9.27 3.32
CA ILE A 148 7.56 10.09 4.50
C ILE A 148 8.71 11.03 4.89
N SER A 149 9.95 10.61 4.63
CA SER A 149 11.15 11.42 4.91
C SER A 149 11.32 12.64 3.98
N ASN A 150 10.56 12.72 2.88
CA ASN A 150 10.57 13.84 1.95
C ASN A 150 9.38 14.77 2.25
N ASP A 151 9.67 15.99 2.71
CA ASP A 151 8.64 16.96 3.12
C ASP A 151 7.68 17.32 1.98
N THR A 152 8.17 17.38 0.74
CA THR A 152 7.34 17.66 -0.43
C THR A 152 6.39 16.51 -0.73
N ASP A 153 6.87 15.26 -0.70
CA ASP A 153 6.03 14.07 -0.88
C ASP A 153 4.97 13.99 0.21
N LEU A 154 5.36 14.17 1.48
CA LEU A 154 4.46 14.12 2.63
C LEU A 154 3.39 15.22 2.55
N ALA A 155 3.75 16.45 2.21
CA ALA A 155 2.80 17.56 2.06
C ALA A 155 1.81 17.28 0.92
N LEU A 156 2.28 16.77 -0.23
CA LEU A 156 1.41 16.39 -1.34
C LEU A 156 0.47 15.24 -0.94
N PHE A 157 0.98 14.21 -0.25
CA PHE A 157 0.13 13.13 0.24
C PHE A 157 -0.97 13.67 1.17
N LYS A 158 -0.63 14.48 2.17
CA LYS A 158 -1.60 15.03 3.14
C LYS A 158 -2.72 15.82 2.47
N THR A 159 -2.42 16.58 1.41
CA THR A 159 -3.40 17.38 0.68
C THR A 159 -4.20 16.59 -0.34
N THR A 160 -3.68 15.47 -0.85
CA THR A 160 -4.29 14.71 -1.95
C THR A 160 -4.60 13.25 -1.60
N LYS A 161 -4.46 12.83 -0.33
CA LYS A 161 -4.56 11.42 0.09
C LYS A 161 -5.84 10.71 -0.40
N TRP A 162 -6.99 11.39 -0.34
CA TRP A 162 -8.24 10.83 -0.84
C TRP A 162 -8.19 10.51 -2.35
N GLY A 163 -7.59 11.40 -3.14
CA GLY A 163 -7.40 11.19 -4.57
C GLY A 163 -6.40 10.08 -4.88
N ILE A 164 -5.34 9.95 -4.08
CA ILE A 164 -4.36 8.86 -4.20
C ILE A 164 -5.02 7.52 -3.87
N CYS A 165 -5.71 7.43 -2.72
CA CYS A 165 -6.41 6.22 -2.31
C CYS A 165 -7.53 5.84 -3.30
N ARG A 166 -8.23 6.83 -3.87
CA ARG A 166 -9.20 6.62 -4.95
C ARG A 166 -8.53 5.98 -6.17
N ALA A 167 -7.40 6.50 -6.61
CA ALA A 167 -6.68 5.96 -7.76
C ALA A 167 -6.21 4.51 -7.52
N ILE A 168 -5.77 4.19 -6.29
CA ILE A 168 -5.40 2.83 -5.89
C ILE A 168 -6.62 1.90 -5.93
N ALA A 169 -7.74 2.30 -5.34
CA ALA A 169 -8.97 1.51 -5.31
C ALA A 169 -9.52 1.26 -6.71
N ASP A 170 -9.60 2.31 -7.54
CA ASP A 170 -10.07 2.19 -8.93
C ASP A 170 -9.17 1.25 -9.74
N ALA A 171 -7.85 1.30 -9.54
CA ALA A 171 -6.90 0.40 -10.21
C ALA A 171 -7.08 -1.07 -9.77
N ILE A 172 -7.29 -1.32 -8.48
CA ILE A 172 -7.58 -2.65 -7.95
C ILE A 172 -8.88 -3.20 -8.54
N ALA A 173 -9.95 -2.41 -8.50
CA ALA A 173 -11.25 -2.80 -9.01
C ALA A 173 -11.20 -3.12 -10.51
N MET A 174 -10.55 -2.25 -11.30
CA MET A 174 -10.38 -2.46 -12.75
C MET A 174 -9.59 -3.73 -13.07
N GLU A 175 -8.48 -3.99 -12.36
CA GLU A 175 -7.66 -5.19 -12.59
C GLU A 175 -8.40 -6.48 -12.20
N LEU A 176 -9.34 -6.41 -11.24
CA LEU A 176 -10.21 -7.50 -10.84
C LEU A 176 -11.45 -7.65 -11.74
N GLY A 177 -11.67 -6.73 -12.67
CA GLY A 177 -12.86 -6.70 -13.53
C GLY A 177 -14.13 -6.30 -12.80
N ALA A 178 -14.01 -5.58 -11.67
CA ALA A 178 -15.16 -5.05 -10.92
C ALA A 178 -15.65 -3.73 -11.53
N THR A 179 -16.95 -3.55 -11.53
CA THR A 179 -17.62 -2.30 -11.96
C THR A 179 -18.26 -1.63 -10.76
N LYS A 180 -18.45 -0.31 -10.82
CA LYS A 180 -19.17 0.42 -9.78
C LYS A 180 -20.60 -0.10 -9.64
N VAL A 181 -21.05 -0.23 -8.40
CA VAL A 181 -22.41 -0.62 -8.03
C VAL A 181 -23.34 0.58 -7.98
#